data_d01f9f7debb30b0188bb97f3ef64492e
#
_entry.id   d01f9f7debb30b0188bb97f3ef64492e
#
_cell.length_a   1.000
_cell.length_b   1.000
_cell.length_c   1.000
_cell.angle_alpha   90.00
_cell.angle_beta   90.00
_cell.angle_gamma   90.00
#
_symmetry.space_group_name_H-M   'P 1'
#
loop_
_entity.id
_entity.type
_entity.pdbx_description
1 polymer ?
#
loop_
_entity_poly.entity_id
_entity_poly.type
_entity_poly.pdbx_seq_one_letter_code
_entity_poly.pdbx_strand_id
1 'polypeptide(L)'
;AIAALKEGTADIAVVTTPTAPSASLAETPVRPIHEYAVCSPFFKTLTNRQVKLEELLEFPLISLGADTKSFEFYSGFFAAHGLPYHPDIEAFTADQILPMVEADLGIGFVPEEFLEKWSNVCRIDLEEKIPERNVVVIKRKGQPLSVAAKELEKMILAAEK
;
A
#
# COMPACT_ATOMS: atom_id res chain seq x y z
N ALA A 1 -3.34 -12.58 -6.27
CA ALA A 1 -2.76 -12.34 -7.59
C ALA A 1 -1.57 -13.27 -7.87
N ILE A 2 -0.52 -13.30 -7.03
CA ILE A 2 0.68 -14.14 -7.27
C ILE A 2 0.37 -15.64 -7.29
N ALA A 3 -0.54 -16.12 -6.43
CA ALA A 3 -0.99 -17.52 -6.46
C ALA A 3 -1.57 -17.89 -7.82
N ALA A 4 -2.45 -17.05 -8.38
CA ALA A 4 -3.05 -17.26 -9.68
C ALA A 4 -2.02 -17.36 -10.83
N LEU A 5 -0.92 -16.59 -10.75
CA LEU A 5 0.19 -16.73 -11.69
C LEU A 5 0.88 -18.10 -11.58
N LYS A 6 1.15 -18.55 -10.34
CA LYS A 6 1.80 -19.85 -10.10
C LYS A 6 0.94 -21.02 -10.55
N GLU A 7 -0.38 -20.93 -10.35
CA GLU A 7 -1.37 -21.92 -10.75
C GLU A 7 -1.69 -21.89 -12.25
N GLY A 8 -1.26 -20.85 -12.96
CA GLY A 8 -1.51 -20.71 -14.40
C GLY A 8 -2.90 -20.18 -14.75
N THR A 9 -3.68 -19.73 -13.77
CA THR A 9 -5.01 -19.14 -13.99
C THR A 9 -4.97 -17.67 -14.37
N ALA A 10 -3.80 -17.01 -14.25
CA ALA A 10 -3.52 -15.68 -14.75
C ALA A 10 -2.22 -15.65 -15.54
N ASP A 11 -2.11 -14.79 -16.55
CA ASP A 11 -0.91 -14.58 -17.36
C ASP A 11 0.03 -13.56 -16.74
N ILE A 12 -0.54 -12.45 -16.23
CA ILE A 12 0.18 -11.36 -15.58
C ILE A 12 -0.56 -10.94 -14.31
N ALA A 13 0.16 -10.34 -13.37
CA ALA A 13 -0.40 -9.68 -12.19
C ALA A 13 0.23 -8.30 -12.04
N VAL A 14 -0.57 -7.32 -11.65
CA VAL A 14 -0.11 -5.99 -11.22
C VAL A 14 -0.31 -5.92 -9.73
N VAL A 15 0.77 -5.70 -9.00
CA VAL A 15 0.76 -5.68 -7.53
C VAL A 15 1.71 -4.61 -7.01
N THR A 16 1.61 -4.30 -5.71
CA THR A 16 2.55 -3.42 -5.01
C THR A 16 3.57 -4.25 -4.23
N THR A 17 4.79 -3.73 -4.13
CA THR A 17 5.81 -4.30 -3.24
C THR A 17 5.41 -4.10 -1.76
N PRO A 18 5.89 -4.96 -0.80
CA PRO A 18 6.80 -6.08 -1.03
C PRO A 18 6.12 -7.26 -1.71
N THR A 19 6.85 -7.91 -2.61
CA THR A 19 6.47 -9.17 -3.21
C THR A 19 7.32 -10.29 -2.63
N ALA A 20 6.82 -11.53 -2.65
CA ALA A 20 7.65 -12.68 -2.29
C ALA A 20 8.47 -13.10 -3.53
N PRO A 21 9.81 -12.89 -3.55
CA PRO A 21 10.63 -13.27 -4.68
C PRO A 21 10.48 -14.75 -5.03
N SER A 22 10.37 -15.06 -6.31
CA SER A 22 10.27 -16.44 -6.79
C SER A 22 11.16 -16.63 -8.00
N ALA A 23 11.93 -17.70 -8.01
CA ALA A 23 12.79 -18.02 -9.15
C ALA A 23 12.02 -18.22 -10.46
N SER A 24 10.74 -18.62 -10.37
CA SER A 24 9.84 -18.85 -11.52
C SER A 24 9.14 -17.61 -12.03
N LEU A 25 9.23 -16.49 -11.33
CA LEU A 25 8.53 -15.24 -11.66
C LEU A 25 9.54 -14.15 -12.06
N ALA A 26 9.14 -13.32 -13.00
CA ALA A 26 9.84 -12.11 -13.40
C ALA A 26 9.02 -10.91 -12.96
N GLU A 27 9.66 -9.94 -12.31
CA GLU A 27 9.06 -8.69 -11.87
C GLU A 27 9.63 -7.54 -12.71
N THR A 28 8.76 -6.67 -13.18
CA THR A 28 9.12 -5.45 -13.90
C THR A 28 8.53 -4.27 -13.15
N PRO A 29 9.36 -3.36 -12.61
CA PRO A 29 8.88 -2.13 -12.00
C PRO A 29 8.12 -1.28 -13.00
N VAL A 30 7.02 -0.68 -12.56
CA VAL A 30 6.19 0.24 -13.34
C VAL A 30 6.40 1.67 -12.84
N ARG A 31 6.05 1.93 -11.57
CA ARG A 31 6.21 3.26 -10.95
C ARG A 31 6.36 3.16 -9.43
N PRO A 32 6.97 4.16 -8.81
CA PRO A 32 6.94 4.28 -7.37
C PRO A 32 5.55 4.63 -6.84
N ILE A 33 5.31 4.32 -5.57
CA ILE A 33 4.15 4.74 -4.79
C ILE A 33 4.65 5.37 -3.50
N HIS A 34 4.17 6.57 -3.22
CA HIS A 34 4.37 7.25 -1.95
C HIS A 34 3.18 7.00 -1.04
N GLU A 35 3.45 6.50 0.16
CA GLU A 35 2.45 6.21 1.17
C GLU A 35 2.43 7.34 2.20
N TYR A 36 1.24 7.67 2.70
CA TYR A 36 1.05 8.70 3.71
C TYR A 36 0.21 8.19 4.87
N ALA A 37 0.59 8.58 6.08
CA ALA A 37 -0.29 8.49 7.22
C ALA A 37 -1.36 9.57 7.10
N VAL A 38 -2.60 9.22 7.40
CA VAL A 38 -3.76 10.11 7.23
C VAL A 38 -4.70 10.03 8.42
N CYS A 39 -5.32 11.15 8.74
CA CYS A 39 -6.36 11.25 9.76
C CYS A 39 -7.47 12.21 9.31
N SER A 40 -8.59 12.21 10.02
CA SER A 40 -9.60 13.25 9.86
C SER A 40 -9.22 14.52 10.64
N PRO A 41 -9.87 15.67 10.37
CA PRO A 41 -9.69 16.89 11.16
C PRO A 41 -10.05 16.75 12.64
N PHE A 42 -10.71 15.68 13.06
CA PHE A 42 -10.99 15.37 14.46
C PHE A 42 -9.69 15.22 15.27
N PHE A 43 -8.66 14.61 14.68
CA PHE A 43 -7.35 14.38 15.30
C PHE A 43 -6.40 15.58 15.15
N LYS A 44 -6.86 16.77 15.62
CA LYS A 44 -6.17 18.06 15.42
C LYS A 44 -4.73 18.08 15.92
N THR A 45 -4.39 17.29 16.92
CA THR A 45 -3.04 17.20 17.49
C THR A 45 -2.02 16.60 16.52
N LEU A 46 -2.47 15.89 15.49
CA LEU A 46 -1.63 15.26 14.48
C LEU A 46 -1.51 16.08 13.19
N THR A 47 -2.16 17.25 13.11
CA THR A 47 -2.16 18.08 11.90
C THR A 47 -1.32 19.35 12.08
N ASN A 48 -0.82 19.90 10.95
CA ASN A 48 -0.06 21.15 10.89
C ASN A 48 1.24 21.19 11.72
N ARG A 49 1.85 20.04 11.97
CA ARG A 49 3.15 19.89 12.62
C ARG A 49 3.81 18.59 12.20
N GLN A 50 5.09 18.46 12.46
CA GLN A 50 5.74 17.14 12.39
C GLN A 50 5.32 16.28 13.59
N VAL A 51 5.10 15.00 13.31
CA VAL A 51 4.60 13.98 14.23
C VAL A 51 5.57 12.81 14.21
N LYS A 52 5.98 12.33 15.37
CA LYS A 52 6.78 11.12 15.45
C LYS A 52 5.91 9.89 15.25
N LEU A 53 6.48 8.86 14.63
CA LEU A 53 5.76 7.60 14.41
C LEU A 53 5.23 6.99 15.71
N GLU A 54 5.98 7.12 16.82
CA GLU A 54 5.56 6.63 18.14
C GLU A 54 4.27 7.29 18.64
N GLU A 55 4.01 8.56 18.29
CA GLU A 55 2.80 9.28 18.72
C GLU A 55 1.53 8.67 18.11
N LEU A 56 1.63 8.01 16.95
CA LEU A 56 0.48 7.36 16.32
C LEU A 56 -0.05 6.19 17.16
N LEU A 57 0.77 5.60 18.03
CA LEU A 57 0.37 4.50 18.91
C LEU A 57 -0.62 4.92 20.01
N GLU A 58 -0.81 6.21 20.23
CA GLU A 58 -1.79 6.75 21.17
C GLU A 58 -3.21 6.83 20.58
N PHE A 59 -3.35 6.52 19.28
CA PHE A 59 -4.59 6.64 18.53
C PHE A 59 -4.97 5.31 17.88
N PRO A 60 -6.26 5.06 17.62
CA PRO A 60 -6.67 3.88 16.88
C PRO A 60 -6.03 3.84 15.50
N LEU A 61 -5.43 2.71 15.15
CA LEU A 61 -4.86 2.47 13.83
C LEU A 61 -5.80 1.59 12.99
N ILE A 62 -5.98 1.98 11.73
CA ILE A 62 -6.77 1.25 10.74
C ILE A 62 -5.80 0.60 9.75
N SER A 63 -5.90 -0.71 9.54
CA SER A 63 -5.06 -1.46 8.62
C SER A 63 -5.85 -2.52 7.86
N LEU A 64 -5.24 -3.06 6.84
CA LEU A 64 -5.69 -4.32 6.25
C LEU A 64 -5.31 -5.50 7.16
N GLY A 65 -5.94 -6.66 6.93
CA GLY A 65 -5.69 -7.87 7.70
C GLY A 65 -4.22 -8.33 7.70
N ALA A 66 -3.84 -9.03 8.75
CA ALA A 66 -2.46 -9.46 9.01
C ALA A 66 -1.87 -10.41 7.94
N ASP A 67 -2.70 -11.02 7.12
CA ASP A 67 -2.31 -11.87 5.99
C ASP A 67 -1.96 -11.10 4.71
N THR A 68 -2.09 -9.76 4.72
CA THR A 68 -1.85 -8.91 3.56
C THR A 68 -0.41 -8.40 3.49
N LYS A 69 0.05 -8.14 2.26
CA LYS A 69 1.37 -7.53 2.03
C LYS A 69 1.46 -6.07 2.49
N SER A 70 0.34 -5.38 2.57
CA SER A 70 0.30 -4.03 3.12
C SER A 70 0.50 -4.05 4.64
N PHE A 71 -0.12 -4.98 5.35
CA PHE A 71 0.15 -5.17 6.77
C PHE A 71 1.62 -5.50 7.03
N GLU A 72 2.19 -6.46 6.28
CA GLU A 72 3.62 -6.82 6.37
C GLU A 72 4.52 -5.61 6.17
N PHE A 73 4.19 -4.75 5.20
CA PHE A 73 4.94 -3.53 4.90
C PHE A 73 4.94 -2.54 6.08
N TYR A 74 3.77 -2.20 6.61
CA TYR A 74 3.68 -1.25 7.72
C TYR A 74 4.23 -1.84 9.02
N SER A 75 3.99 -3.13 9.29
CA SER A 75 4.59 -3.82 10.41
C SER A 75 6.13 -3.77 10.36
N GLY A 76 6.71 -3.97 9.17
CA GLY A 76 8.15 -3.82 8.95
C GLY A 76 8.64 -2.38 9.17
N PHE A 77 7.87 -1.38 8.73
CA PHE A 77 8.20 0.03 8.93
C PHE A 77 8.23 0.40 10.43
N PHE A 78 7.21 0.03 11.19
CA PHE A 78 7.17 0.26 12.63
C PHE A 78 8.30 -0.50 13.34
N ALA A 79 8.52 -1.77 13.01
CA ALA A 79 9.58 -2.60 13.60
C ALA A 79 10.98 -2.03 13.34
N ALA A 80 11.24 -1.44 12.17
CA ALA A 80 12.51 -0.77 11.85
C ALA A 80 12.81 0.41 12.78
N HIS A 81 11.78 1.00 13.41
CA HIS A 81 11.89 2.07 14.41
C HIS A 81 11.73 1.57 15.85
N GLY A 82 11.72 0.24 16.05
CA GLY A 82 11.59 -0.36 17.39
C GLY A 82 10.18 -0.26 17.98
N LEU A 83 9.18 -0.02 17.15
CA LEU A 83 7.78 0.19 17.56
C LEU A 83 6.92 -1.03 17.20
N PRO A 84 5.91 -1.37 18.04
CA PRO A 84 4.92 -2.39 17.69
C PRO A 84 3.92 -1.85 16.66
N TYR A 85 3.35 -2.71 15.84
CA TYR A 85 2.25 -2.38 14.93
C TYR A 85 1.05 -3.26 15.26
N HIS A 86 0.10 -2.70 16.01
CA HIS A 86 -1.12 -3.37 16.46
C HIS A 86 -2.34 -2.55 16.06
N PRO A 87 -2.82 -2.67 14.82
CA PRO A 87 -4.04 -1.98 14.40
C PRO A 87 -5.25 -2.39 15.24
N ASP A 88 -6.07 -1.39 15.58
CA ASP A 88 -7.30 -1.57 16.36
C ASP A 88 -8.48 -1.94 15.46
N ILE A 89 -8.41 -1.53 14.20
CA ILE A 89 -9.48 -1.71 13.21
C ILE A 89 -8.91 -2.37 11.97
N GLU A 90 -9.56 -3.47 11.57
CA GLU A 90 -9.23 -4.17 10.33
C GLU A 90 -10.23 -3.82 9.23
N ALA A 91 -9.72 -3.27 8.13
CA ALA A 91 -10.45 -3.08 6.89
C ALA A 91 -10.27 -4.30 5.98
N PHE A 92 -11.34 -4.74 5.34
CA PHE A 92 -11.28 -5.89 4.43
C PHE A 92 -10.61 -5.55 3.10
N THR A 93 -10.79 -4.31 2.62
CA THR A 93 -10.19 -3.79 1.38
C THR A 93 -9.61 -2.39 1.57
N ALA A 94 -8.63 -2.01 0.77
CA ALA A 94 -7.93 -0.74 0.89
C ALA A 94 -8.83 0.50 0.67
N ASP A 95 -9.87 0.37 -0.14
CA ASP A 95 -10.85 1.42 -0.40
C ASP A 95 -11.74 1.74 0.81
N GLN A 96 -11.79 0.86 1.81
CA GLN A 96 -12.51 1.09 3.06
C GLN A 96 -11.75 1.97 4.05
N ILE A 97 -10.43 2.09 3.92
CA ILE A 97 -9.59 2.83 4.88
C ILE A 97 -9.99 4.31 4.95
N LEU A 98 -10.05 4.99 3.80
CA LEU A 98 -10.38 6.43 3.77
C LEU A 98 -11.79 6.76 4.29
N PRO A 99 -12.87 6.02 3.94
CA PRO A 99 -14.17 6.19 4.58
C PRO A 99 -14.14 6.03 6.10
N MET A 100 -13.36 5.09 6.63
CA MET A 100 -13.20 4.89 8.08
C MET A 100 -12.45 6.06 8.73
N VAL A 101 -11.39 6.56 8.07
CA VAL A 101 -10.66 7.75 8.52
C VAL A 101 -11.56 8.97 8.54
N GLU A 102 -12.34 9.21 7.47
CA GLU A 102 -13.28 10.33 7.38
C GLU A 102 -14.39 10.25 8.45
N ALA A 103 -14.74 9.04 8.87
CA ALA A 103 -15.70 8.79 9.95
C ALA A 103 -15.09 8.90 11.37
N ASP A 104 -13.90 9.49 11.52
CA ASP A 104 -13.20 9.71 12.78
C ASP A 104 -12.81 8.43 13.54
N LEU A 105 -12.73 7.27 12.85
CA LEU A 105 -12.46 6.00 13.50
C LEU A 105 -10.99 5.80 13.87
N GLY A 106 -10.08 6.50 13.21
CA GLY A 106 -8.65 6.36 13.50
C GLY A 106 -7.75 6.89 12.40
N ILE A 107 -6.49 6.47 12.46
CA ILE A 107 -5.42 6.81 11.53
C ILE A 107 -5.24 5.66 10.54
N GLY A 108 -5.18 5.97 9.25
CA GLY A 108 -4.88 5.02 8.19
C GLY A 108 -3.57 5.34 7.47
N PHE A 109 -3.12 4.39 6.66
CA PHE A 109 -2.03 4.58 5.71
C PHE A 109 -2.54 4.29 4.31
N VAL A 110 -2.29 5.20 3.38
CA VAL A 110 -2.80 5.09 2.01
C VAL A 110 -1.82 5.65 0.98
N PRO A 111 -1.85 5.16 -0.26
CA PRO A 111 -1.15 5.77 -1.38
C PRO A 111 -1.62 7.21 -1.63
N GLU A 112 -0.70 8.07 -2.09
CA GLU A 112 -0.98 9.49 -2.39
C GLU A 112 -2.14 9.67 -3.35
N GLU A 113 -2.25 8.82 -4.36
CA GLU A 113 -3.30 8.89 -5.39
C GLU A 113 -4.72 8.73 -4.83
N PHE A 114 -4.85 8.11 -3.67
CA PHE A 114 -6.16 7.96 -3.04
C PHE A 114 -6.66 9.25 -2.41
N LEU A 115 -5.76 10.18 -2.08
CA LEU A 115 -6.09 11.42 -1.37
C LEU A 115 -6.75 12.48 -2.26
N GLU A 116 -6.55 12.44 -3.58
CA GLU A 116 -7.03 13.47 -4.50
C GLU A 116 -8.55 13.71 -4.45
N LYS A 117 -9.32 12.71 -4.03
CA LYS A 117 -10.79 12.74 -4.00
C LYS A 117 -11.37 13.01 -2.61
N TRP A 118 -10.52 13.18 -1.59
CA TRP A 118 -10.95 13.25 -0.20
C TRP A 118 -10.61 14.61 0.42
N SER A 119 -11.61 15.48 0.51
CA SER A 119 -11.44 16.85 1.04
C SER A 119 -11.42 16.91 2.58
N ASN A 120 -11.93 15.88 3.25
CA ASN A 120 -12.04 15.84 4.71
C ASN A 120 -11.04 14.85 5.36
N VAL A 121 -9.91 14.63 4.69
CA VAL A 121 -8.81 13.82 5.18
C VAL A 121 -7.53 14.65 5.16
N CYS A 122 -6.78 14.63 6.25
CA CYS A 122 -5.54 15.35 6.43
C CYS A 122 -4.35 14.39 6.35
N ARG A 123 -3.28 14.78 5.68
CA ARG A 123 -1.99 14.11 5.75
C ARG A 123 -1.34 14.42 7.09
N ILE A 124 -0.75 13.40 7.69
CA ILE A 124 0.11 13.54 8.85
C ILE A 124 1.55 13.64 8.35
N ASP A 125 2.25 14.71 8.73
CA ASP A 125 3.67 14.91 8.39
C ASP A 125 4.54 14.16 9.41
N LEU A 126 4.93 12.93 9.07
CA LEU A 126 5.77 12.11 9.93
C LEU A 126 7.23 12.53 9.87
N GLU A 127 7.92 12.54 11.02
CA GLU A 127 9.37 12.68 11.08
C GLU A 127 10.08 11.51 10.40
N GLU A 128 9.57 10.30 10.61
CA GLU A 128 10.09 9.06 10.01
C GLU A 128 9.53 8.89 8.59
N LYS A 129 10.44 8.78 7.64
CA LYS A 129 10.06 8.60 6.24
C LYS A 129 9.53 7.19 5.99
N ILE A 130 8.27 7.10 5.56
CA ILE A 130 7.71 5.83 5.08
C ILE A 130 8.50 5.38 3.84
N PRO A 131 8.98 4.12 3.79
CA PRO A 131 9.70 3.60 2.64
C PRO A 131 8.85 3.66 1.37
N GLU A 132 9.49 3.90 0.24
CA GLU A 132 8.84 3.88 -1.06
C GLU A 132 8.44 2.45 -1.44
N ARG A 133 7.26 2.28 -2.01
CA ARG A 133 6.80 1.05 -2.64
C ARG A 133 6.82 1.21 -4.16
N ASN A 134 6.72 0.10 -4.88
CA ASN A 134 6.59 0.13 -6.33
C ASN A 134 5.36 -0.66 -6.79
N VAL A 135 4.69 -0.15 -7.80
CA VAL A 135 3.82 -0.98 -8.63
C VAL A 135 4.72 -1.82 -9.51
N VAL A 136 4.46 -3.11 -9.57
CA VAL A 136 5.21 -4.04 -10.40
C VAL A 136 4.28 -4.92 -11.22
N VAL A 137 4.69 -5.20 -12.45
CA VAL A 137 4.08 -6.26 -13.28
C VAL A 137 4.85 -7.54 -13.04
N ILE A 138 4.14 -8.61 -12.71
CA ILE A 138 4.72 -9.93 -12.49
C ILE A 138 4.17 -10.90 -13.54
N LYS A 139 5.06 -11.76 -14.08
CA LYS A 139 4.73 -12.84 -15.01
C LYS A 139 5.60 -14.06 -14.79
N ARG A 140 5.18 -15.22 -15.31
CA ARG A 140 6.01 -16.42 -15.26
C ARG A 140 7.19 -16.30 -16.22
N LYS A 141 8.38 -16.70 -15.75
CA LYS A 141 9.56 -16.84 -16.61
C LYS A 141 9.42 -18.00 -17.57
N GLY A 142 9.87 -17.80 -18.79
CA GLY A 142 9.92 -18.88 -19.79
C GLY A 142 8.57 -19.27 -20.38
N GLN A 143 7.47 -18.62 -19.99
CA GLN A 143 6.15 -18.84 -20.59
C GLN A 143 5.77 -17.65 -21.48
N PRO A 144 5.35 -17.91 -22.74
CA PRO A 144 4.87 -16.85 -23.60
C PRO A 144 3.52 -16.32 -23.06
N LEU A 145 3.37 -15.01 -23.05
CA LEU A 145 2.10 -14.37 -22.75
C LEU A 145 1.11 -14.56 -23.90
N SER A 146 -0.18 -14.61 -23.58
CA SER A 146 -1.25 -14.47 -24.56
C SER A 146 -1.15 -13.11 -25.28
N VAL A 147 -1.77 -12.98 -26.45
CA VAL A 147 -1.77 -11.72 -27.21
C VAL A 147 -2.36 -10.59 -26.37
N ALA A 148 -3.48 -10.84 -25.69
CA ALA A 148 -4.12 -9.87 -24.81
C ALA A 148 -3.21 -9.44 -23.64
N ALA A 149 -2.55 -10.39 -22.99
CA ALA A 149 -1.65 -10.10 -21.87
C ALA A 149 -0.42 -9.30 -22.32
N LYS A 150 0.13 -9.55 -23.53
CA LYS A 150 1.22 -8.75 -24.10
C LYS A 150 0.81 -7.30 -24.35
N GLU A 151 -0.37 -7.09 -24.93
CA GLU A 151 -0.86 -5.74 -25.18
C GLU A 151 -1.15 -4.99 -23.88
N LEU A 152 -1.76 -5.65 -22.90
CA LEU A 152 -1.98 -5.07 -21.57
C LEU A 152 -0.67 -4.70 -20.88
N GLU A 153 0.34 -5.58 -20.91
CA GLU A 153 1.68 -5.29 -20.37
C GLU A 153 2.28 -4.04 -21.01
N LYS A 154 2.22 -3.93 -22.36
CA LYS A 154 2.70 -2.75 -23.07
C LYS A 154 1.95 -1.48 -22.67
N MET A 155 0.63 -1.52 -22.54
CA MET A 155 -0.17 -0.38 -22.13
C MET A 155 0.20 0.09 -20.72
N ILE A 156 0.36 -0.85 -19.77
CA ILE A 156 0.75 -0.54 -18.39
C ILE A 156 2.13 0.14 -18.37
N LEU A 157 3.12 -0.44 -19.07
CA LEU A 157 4.48 0.08 -19.12
C LEU A 157 4.63 1.38 -19.93
N ALA A 158 3.67 1.70 -20.81
CA ALA A 158 3.68 2.93 -21.60
C ALA A 158 2.95 4.10 -20.91
N ALA A 159 2.00 3.82 -20.02
CA ALA A 159 1.23 4.85 -19.31
C ALA A 159 2.07 5.69 -18.34
N GLU A 160 3.29 5.23 -18.03
CA GLU A 160 4.21 5.82 -17.04
C GLU A 160 5.44 6.52 -17.70
N LYS A 161 5.41 6.72 -19.02
CA LYS A 161 6.41 7.51 -19.76
C LYS A 161 5.88 8.89 -20.10
#